data_32be767d399e8ab847ac5196e9132cbb
#
_entry.id   32be767d399e8ab847ac5196e9132cbb
#
_cell.length_a   1.000
_cell.length_b   1.000
_cell.length_c   1.000
_cell.angle_alpha   90.00
_cell.angle_beta   90.00
_cell.angle_gamma   90.00
#
_symmetry.space_group_name_H-M   'P 1'
#
loop_
_entity.id
_entity.type
_entity.pdbx_description
1 polymer ?
#
loop_
_entity_poly.entity_id
_entity_poly.type
_entity_poly.pdbx_seq_one_letter_code
_entity_poly.pdbx_strand_id
1 'polypeptide(L)'
;MIPKIIKGGNHSDSRGTLFYNNNFDASAIKRIYFIENKDATFVRGWQGHRIEQRWFSVLKGSFKIELIAIDNWESPSEDLNALDFEIHAESLDVLHVPWGYVSSIQALEMDSKLLVMADYLLGEIKDEYRFDIDYFKT
;
A
#
# COMPACT_ATOMS: atom_id res chain seq x y z
N MET A 1 -8.74 -3.05 -13.54
CA MET A 1 -9.10 -2.77 -12.13
C MET A 1 -8.40 -1.49 -11.67
N ILE A 2 -9.04 -0.79 -10.77
CA ILE A 2 -8.48 0.43 -10.18
C ILE A 2 -8.25 0.21 -8.68
N PRO A 3 -7.33 0.95 -8.06
CA PRO A 3 -7.16 0.90 -6.61
C PRO A 3 -8.43 1.34 -5.89
N LYS A 4 -8.71 0.72 -4.76
CA LYS A 4 -9.89 1.06 -3.96
C LYS A 4 -9.65 0.80 -2.49
N ILE A 5 -10.39 1.53 -1.64
CA ILE A 5 -10.42 1.31 -0.19
C ILE A 5 -11.54 0.33 0.13
N ILE A 6 -11.18 -0.75 0.83
CA ILE A 6 -12.14 -1.70 1.39
C ILE A 6 -12.33 -1.30 2.85
N LYS A 7 -13.51 -0.79 3.19
CA LYS A 7 -13.77 -0.18 4.49
C LYS A 7 -13.84 -1.19 5.61
N GLY A 8 -13.10 -0.93 6.68
CA GLY A 8 -13.18 -1.65 7.93
C GLY A 8 -13.94 -0.85 8.98
N GLY A 9 -13.77 -1.24 10.23
CA GLY A 9 -14.41 -0.57 11.35
C GLY A 9 -13.72 -0.88 12.66
N ASN A 10 -14.32 -0.41 13.76
CA ASN A 10 -13.86 -0.72 15.09
C ASN A 10 -15.02 -0.79 16.06
N HIS A 11 -14.80 -1.44 17.19
CA HIS A 11 -15.75 -1.52 18.29
C HIS A 11 -14.97 -1.45 19.60
N SER A 12 -15.40 -0.57 20.49
CA SER A 12 -14.77 -0.40 21.81
C SER A 12 -15.74 -0.79 22.91
N ASP A 13 -15.24 -1.45 23.94
CA ASP A 13 -15.95 -1.75 25.17
C ASP A 13 -14.96 -1.73 26.35
N SER A 14 -15.38 -2.23 27.52
CA SER A 14 -14.56 -2.22 28.74
C SER A 14 -13.27 -3.04 28.59
N ARG A 15 -13.16 -3.93 27.60
CA ARG A 15 -11.98 -4.78 27.37
C ARG A 15 -10.95 -4.11 26.49
N GLY A 16 -11.32 -3.06 25.74
CA GLY A 16 -10.47 -2.38 24.77
C GLY A 16 -11.18 -2.18 23.45
N THR A 17 -10.40 -2.09 22.37
CA THR A 17 -10.93 -1.84 21.02
C THR A 17 -10.61 -2.99 20.09
N LEU A 18 -11.62 -3.45 19.37
CA LEU A 18 -11.48 -4.42 18.29
C LEU A 18 -11.49 -3.69 16.97
N PHE A 19 -10.43 -3.83 16.17
CA PHE A 19 -10.37 -3.31 14.82
C PHE A 19 -10.62 -4.47 13.86
N TYR A 20 -11.49 -4.27 12.88
CA TYR A 20 -11.89 -5.36 11.98
C TYR A 20 -12.15 -4.86 10.56
N ASN A 21 -12.10 -5.79 9.61
CA ASN A 21 -12.54 -5.55 8.25
C ASN A 21 -13.29 -6.79 7.76
N ASN A 22 -14.61 -6.73 7.80
CA ASN A 22 -15.48 -7.84 7.41
C ASN A 22 -15.82 -7.84 5.92
N ASN A 23 -15.31 -6.87 5.18
CA ASN A 23 -15.52 -6.75 3.74
C ASN A 23 -14.30 -7.22 2.94
N PHE A 24 -13.19 -7.46 3.61
CA PHE A 24 -11.95 -7.91 2.99
C PHE A 24 -11.93 -9.44 2.93
N ASP A 25 -11.76 -9.98 1.72
CA ASP A 25 -11.57 -11.40 1.50
C ASP A 25 -10.08 -11.68 1.32
N ALA A 26 -9.48 -12.42 2.26
CA ALA A 26 -8.06 -12.71 2.27
C ALA A 26 -7.70 -13.99 1.49
N SER A 27 -8.62 -14.58 0.75
CA SER A 27 -8.39 -15.88 0.09
C SER A 27 -7.25 -15.86 -0.93
N ALA A 28 -6.94 -14.73 -1.51
CA ALA A 28 -5.83 -14.58 -2.47
C ALA A 28 -4.48 -14.28 -1.81
N ILE A 29 -4.46 -14.06 -0.50
CA ILE A 29 -3.23 -13.64 0.18
C ILE A 29 -2.30 -14.82 0.42
N LYS A 30 -1.05 -14.67 -0.03
CA LYS A 30 0.00 -15.68 0.14
C LYS A 30 1.20 -15.18 0.95
N ARG A 31 1.31 -13.86 1.13
CA ARG A 31 2.45 -13.26 1.83
C ARG A 31 2.00 -12.06 2.63
N ILE A 32 2.60 -11.91 3.82
CA ILE A 32 2.30 -10.82 4.74
C ILE A 32 3.60 -10.29 5.36
N TYR A 33 3.70 -8.96 5.48
CA TYR A 33 4.77 -8.29 6.22
C TYR A 33 4.30 -6.92 6.64
N PHE A 34 5.05 -6.22 7.50
CA PHE A 34 4.73 -4.84 7.81
C PHE A 34 5.97 -3.95 7.73
N ILE A 35 5.71 -2.67 7.51
CA ILE A 35 6.73 -1.65 7.32
C ILE A 35 6.62 -0.63 8.44
N GLU A 36 7.76 -0.30 9.06
CA GLU A 36 7.93 0.90 9.85
C GLU A 36 8.92 1.78 9.09
N ASN A 37 8.50 2.97 8.65
CA ASN A 37 9.42 3.87 7.99
C ASN A 37 10.41 4.45 9.00
N LYS A 38 11.62 4.76 8.52
CA LYS A 38 12.69 5.33 9.32
C LYS A 38 12.22 6.55 10.11
N ASP A 39 11.42 7.41 9.47
CA ASP A 39 10.81 8.59 10.08
C ASP A 39 9.67 9.10 9.19
N ALA A 40 9.05 10.23 9.58
CA ALA A 40 7.93 10.79 8.82
C ALA A 40 8.36 11.60 7.59
N THR A 41 9.65 11.72 7.30
CA THR A 41 10.16 12.43 6.12
C THR A 41 10.61 11.49 5.02
N PHE A 42 10.96 10.24 5.37
CA PHE A 42 11.44 9.28 4.40
C PHE A 42 10.31 8.75 3.52
N VAL A 43 10.52 8.78 2.21
CA VAL A 43 9.55 8.25 1.24
C VAL A 43 10.13 6.98 0.60
N ARG A 44 9.43 5.86 0.79
CA ARG A 44 9.72 4.63 0.06
C ARG A 44 9.06 4.74 -1.29
N GLY A 45 9.80 4.93 -2.31
CA GLY A 45 9.23 5.02 -3.63
C GLY A 45 10.29 4.74 -4.66
N TRP A 46 10.01 4.64 -5.86
CA TRP A 46 8.78 4.08 -6.47
C TRP A 46 9.02 2.61 -6.69
N GLN A 47 8.15 1.79 -6.21
CA GLN A 47 8.29 0.35 -6.35
C GLN A 47 6.94 -0.24 -6.76
N GLY A 48 6.96 -1.19 -7.66
CA GLY A 48 5.71 -1.76 -8.11
C GLY A 48 5.83 -3.09 -8.79
N HIS A 49 4.67 -3.52 -9.23
CA HIS A 49 4.49 -4.87 -9.71
C HIS A 49 3.58 -4.89 -10.93
N ARG A 50 4.03 -5.60 -11.94
CA ARG A 50 3.29 -5.76 -13.17
C ARG A 50 2.24 -6.86 -13.07
N ILE A 51 2.51 -7.86 -12.25
CA ILE A 51 1.72 -9.08 -12.13
C ILE A 51 1.09 -9.22 -10.74
N GLU A 52 1.90 -9.00 -9.69
CA GLU A 52 1.45 -9.13 -8.31
C GLU A 52 0.52 -7.99 -7.91
N GLN A 53 -0.36 -8.28 -6.97
CA GLN A 53 -1.20 -7.30 -6.32
C GLN A 53 -0.72 -7.06 -4.89
N ARG A 54 -1.10 -5.90 -4.34
CA ARG A 54 -0.81 -5.53 -2.96
C ARG A 54 -2.06 -5.05 -2.26
N TRP A 55 -2.12 -5.29 -0.97
CA TRP A 55 -3.14 -4.78 -0.07
C TRP A 55 -2.44 -4.15 1.11
N PHE A 56 -2.77 -2.89 1.39
CA PHE A 56 -2.15 -2.11 2.46
C PHE A 56 -3.16 -1.78 3.52
N SER A 57 -2.76 -1.90 4.80
CA SER A 57 -3.59 -1.49 5.91
C SER A 57 -2.74 -0.87 7.01
N VAL A 58 -3.17 0.27 7.57
CA VAL A 58 -2.41 0.96 8.60
C VAL A 58 -2.76 0.38 9.96
N LEU A 59 -1.76 -0.14 10.67
CA LEU A 59 -1.93 -0.72 12.00
C LEU A 59 -1.70 0.30 13.10
N LYS A 60 -0.90 1.34 12.84
CA LYS A 60 -0.62 2.41 13.78
C LYS A 60 -0.26 3.67 13.02
N GLY A 61 -0.76 4.82 13.46
CA GLY A 61 -0.47 6.11 12.86
C GLY A 61 -1.18 6.33 11.55
N SER A 62 -0.48 6.85 10.56
CA SER A 62 -1.06 7.16 9.26
C SER A 62 0.01 7.15 8.17
N PHE A 63 -0.44 6.89 6.94
CA PHE A 63 0.42 6.84 5.76
C PHE A 63 -0.22 7.57 4.60
N LYS A 64 0.64 8.20 3.80
CA LYS A 64 0.30 8.68 2.46
C LYS A 64 0.86 7.67 1.46
N ILE A 65 -0.01 7.15 0.60
CA ILE A 65 0.37 6.22 -0.45
C ILE A 65 -0.05 6.83 -1.78
N GLU A 66 0.93 7.04 -2.66
CA GLU A 66 0.68 7.50 -4.01
C GLU A 66 0.84 6.33 -4.96
N LEU A 67 -0.06 6.22 -5.93
CA LEU A 67 -0.10 5.13 -6.90
C LEU A 67 -0.11 5.69 -8.31
N ILE A 68 0.73 5.09 -9.19
CA ILE A 68 0.78 5.46 -10.60
C ILE A 68 0.59 4.21 -11.44
N ALA A 69 -0.41 4.25 -12.34
CA ALA A 69 -0.59 3.20 -13.33
C ALA A 69 0.50 3.34 -14.40
N ILE A 70 1.27 2.29 -14.61
CA ILE A 70 2.40 2.32 -15.53
C ILE A 70 1.94 2.00 -16.95
N ASP A 71 2.32 2.86 -17.90
CA ASP A 71 2.01 2.68 -19.31
C ASP A 71 3.02 1.78 -20.04
N ASN A 72 4.29 1.88 -19.70
CA ASN A 72 5.36 1.09 -20.29
C ASN A 72 6.39 0.78 -19.21
N TRP A 73 6.52 -0.47 -18.83
CA TRP A 73 7.36 -0.88 -17.70
C TRP A 73 8.87 -0.74 -17.97
N GLU A 74 9.28 -0.74 -19.23
CA GLU A 74 10.70 -0.57 -19.58
C GLU A 74 11.11 0.91 -19.53
N SER A 75 10.19 1.80 -19.91
CA SER A 75 10.42 3.24 -19.92
C SER A 75 9.10 3.98 -19.70
N PRO A 76 8.67 4.09 -18.45
CA PRO A 76 7.38 4.77 -18.19
C PRO A 76 7.43 6.25 -18.57
N SER A 77 6.28 6.79 -18.97
CA SER A 77 6.15 8.24 -19.16
C SER A 77 6.32 8.97 -17.83
N GLU A 78 7.08 10.05 -17.83
CA GLU A 78 7.32 10.84 -16.62
C GLU A 78 6.10 11.67 -16.19
N ASP A 79 5.14 11.86 -17.08
CA ASP A 79 3.97 12.73 -16.89
C ASP A 79 2.74 12.00 -16.37
N LEU A 80 2.87 10.74 -15.97
CA LEU A 80 1.72 9.96 -15.49
C LEU A 80 1.16 10.56 -14.19
N ASN A 81 -0.17 10.56 -14.08
CA ASN A 81 -0.85 11.08 -12.90
C ASN A 81 -0.80 10.10 -11.74
N ALA A 82 -0.60 10.63 -10.54
CA ALA A 82 -0.65 9.85 -9.32
C ALA A 82 -2.04 9.93 -8.69
N LEU A 83 -2.48 8.81 -8.12
CA LEU A 83 -3.62 8.75 -7.23
C LEU A 83 -3.11 8.80 -5.80
N ASP A 84 -3.67 9.68 -4.98
CA ASP A 84 -3.26 9.87 -3.59
C ASP A 84 -4.24 9.21 -2.63
N PHE A 85 -3.71 8.47 -1.67
CA PHE A 85 -4.49 7.88 -0.59
C PHE A 85 -3.84 8.24 0.73
N GLU A 86 -4.63 8.76 1.66
CA GLU A 86 -4.19 8.97 3.04
C GLU A 86 -4.99 8.02 3.92
N ILE A 87 -4.29 7.14 4.64
CA ILE A 87 -4.91 6.06 5.40
C ILE A 87 -4.48 6.15 6.85
N HIS A 88 -5.44 6.01 7.76
CA HIS A 88 -5.26 6.14 9.20
C HIS A 88 -5.60 4.85 9.91
N ALA A 89 -5.03 4.67 11.12
CA ALA A 89 -5.25 3.49 11.95
C ALA A 89 -6.54 3.54 12.77
N GLU A 90 -7.54 4.32 12.33
CA GLU A 90 -8.82 4.45 13.05
C GLU A 90 -9.75 3.28 12.82
N SER A 91 -9.61 2.64 11.69
CA SER A 91 -10.31 1.41 11.34
C SER A 91 -9.36 0.57 10.52
N LEU A 92 -9.69 -0.70 10.33
CA LEU A 92 -8.81 -1.59 9.56
C LEU A 92 -9.17 -1.53 8.08
N ASP A 93 -9.12 -0.32 7.51
CA ASP A 93 -9.33 -0.13 6.07
C ASP A 93 -8.19 -0.77 5.29
N VAL A 94 -8.51 -1.37 4.16
CA VAL A 94 -7.53 -2.02 3.29
C VAL A 94 -7.54 -1.33 1.94
N LEU A 95 -6.38 -0.82 1.53
CA LEU A 95 -6.18 -0.28 0.18
C LEU A 95 -5.76 -1.42 -0.74
N HIS A 96 -6.60 -1.77 -1.70
CA HIS A 96 -6.26 -2.76 -2.73
C HIS A 96 -5.58 -2.08 -3.90
N VAL A 97 -4.38 -2.52 -4.20
CA VAL A 97 -3.59 -2.06 -5.35
C VAL A 97 -3.50 -3.19 -6.36
N PRO A 98 -4.24 -3.10 -7.47
CA PRO A 98 -4.17 -4.13 -8.51
C PRO A 98 -2.79 -4.18 -9.17
N TRP A 99 -2.56 -5.19 -10.01
CA TRP A 99 -1.35 -5.24 -10.81
C TRP A 99 -1.24 -4.01 -11.72
N GLY A 100 -0.03 -3.66 -12.10
CA GLY A 100 0.21 -2.59 -13.05
C GLY A 100 0.48 -1.23 -12.43
N TYR A 101 0.69 -1.16 -11.12
CA TYR A 101 0.93 0.09 -10.41
C TYR A 101 2.29 0.10 -9.71
N VAL A 102 2.88 1.28 -9.62
CA VAL A 102 3.97 1.55 -8.68
C VAL A 102 3.43 2.40 -7.54
N SER A 103 4.05 2.27 -6.39
CA SER A 103 3.65 3.01 -5.19
C SER A 103 4.80 3.80 -4.60
N SER A 104 4.47 4.92 -3.97
CA SER A 104 5.33 5.58 -3.00
C SER A 104 4.62 5.58 -1.65
N ILE A 105 5.38 5.35 -0.58
CA ILE A 105 4.84 5.15 0.75
C ILE A 105 5.56 6.07 1.72
N GLN A 106 4.82 6.93 2.41
CA GLN A 106 5.35 7.85 3.40
C GLN A 106 4.53 7.79 4.68
N ALA A 107 5.19 7.54 5.81
CA ALA A 107 4.56 7.67 7.11
C ALA A 107 4.31 9.16 7.38
N LEU A 108 3.15 9.49 7.92
CA LEU A 108 2.78 10.86 8.27
C LEU A 108 2.98 11.16 9.75
N GLU A 109 3.18 10.13 10.55
CA GLU A 109 3.42 10.24 11.99
C GLU A 109 4.59 9.34 12.37
N MET A 110 5.23 9.64 13.49
CA MET A 110 6.25 8.76 14.03
C MET A 110 5.64 7.43 14.48
N ASP A 111 6.44 6.37 14.40
CA ASP A 111 6.06 5.02 14.83
C ASP A 111 4.86 4.44 14.08
N SER A 112 4.56 4.95 12.88
CA SER A 112 3.50 4.41 12.05
C SER A 112 3.88 3.03 11.51
N LYS A 113 2.88 2.14 11.43
CA LYS A 113 3.06 0.76 10.96
C LYS A 113 2.08 0.44 9.86
N LEU A 114 2.59 -0.05 8.73
CA LEU A 114 1.81 -0.42 7.56
C LEU A 114 1.90 -1.92 7.33
N LEU A 115 0.75 -2.59 7.39
CA LEU A 115 0.63 -3.99 7.01
C LEU A 115 0.54 -4.11 5.50
N VAL A 116 1.33 -5.01 4.92
CA VAL A 116 1.36 -5.26 3.49
C VAL A 116 1.07 -6.73 3.22
N MET A 117 0.15 -6.97 2.30
CA MET A 117 -0.22 -8.32 1.88
C MET A 117 -0.06 -8.44 0.37
N ALA A 118 0.30 -9.64 -0.09
CA ALA A 118 0.54 -9.91 -1.51
C ALA A 118 -0.07 -11.25 -1.91
N ASP A 119 -0.34 -11.40 -3.20
CA ASP A 119 -0.96 -12.61 -3.74
C ASP A 119 0.03 -13.64 -4.31
N TYR A 120 1.33 -13.41 -4.11
CA TYR A 120 2.39 -14.35 -4.49
C TYR A 120 3.34 -14.57 -3.33
N LEU A 121 3.92 -15.76 -3.26
CA LEU A 121 4.99 -16.05 -2.32
C LEU A 121 6.26 -15.30 -2.71
N LEU A 122 7.10 -14.99 -1.74
CA LEU A 122 8.37 -14.31 -2.00
C LEU A 122 9.24 -15.16 -2.95
N GLY A 123 9.64 -14.53 -4.07
CA GLY A 123 10.47 -15.19 -5.06
C GLY A 123 9.73 -16.12 -6.00
N GLU A 124 8.42 -16.24 -5.90
CA GLU A 124 7.62 -17.09 -6.79
C GLU A 124 7.69 -16.61 -8.24
N ILE A 125 7.70 -15.29 -8.43
CA ILE A 125 7.88 -14.66 -9.74
C ILE A 125 8.84 -13.49 -9.63
N LYS A 126 9.49 -13.14 -10.76
CA LYS A 126 10.30 -11.93 -10.87
C LYS A 126 9.42 -10.80 -11.36
N ASP A 127 9.02 -9.93 -10.46
CA ASP A 127 8.03 -8.89 -10.76
C ASP A 127 8.26 -7.61 -9.98
N GLU A 128 9.48 -7.36 -9.53
CA GLU A 128 9.79 -6.15 -8.78
C GLU A 128 10.44 -5.12 -9.70
N TYR A 129 9.81 -3.94 -9.77
CA TYR A 129 10.28 -2.81 -10.56
C TYR A 129 10.50 -1.63 -9.63
N ARG A 130 11.61 -0.93 -9.81
CA ARG A 130 11.95 0.24 -9.01
C ARG A 130 12.34 1.39 -9.92
N PHE A 131 11.86 2.59 -9.57
CA PHE A 131 12.20 3.82 -10.26
C PHE A 131 12.62 4.85 -9.22
N ASP A 132 13.52 5.77 -9.60
CA ASP A 132 13.96 6.82 -8.69
C ASP A 132 12.77 7.64 -8.19
N ILE A 133 12.86 8.13 -6.96
CA ILE A 133 11.78 8.92 -6.35
C ILE A 133 11.45 10.15 -7.19
N ASP A 134 12.41 10.69 -7.93
CA ASP A 134 12.24 11.88 -8.76
C ASP A 134 11.88 11.57 -10.21
N TYR A 135 11.68 10.29 -10.55
CA TYR A 135 11.42 9.90 -11.93
C TYR A 135 10.14 10.50 -12.50
N PHE A 136 9.05 10.43 -11.74
CA PHE A 136 7.77 10.95 -12.18
C PHE A 136 7.58 12.40 -11.77
N LYS A 137 6.95 13.19 -12.64
CA LYS A 137 6.74 14.64 -12.45
C LYS A 137 5.43 14.93 -11.71
N THR A 138 5.10 14.14 -10.77
CA THR A 138 3.85 14.23 -10.03
C THR A 138 4.02 14.88 -8.68
#